data_e51baccb551b692fb2bd0ce0f10becaf
#
_entry.id   e51baccb551b692fb2bd0ce0f10becaf
#
_cell.length_a   1.000
_cell.length_b   1.000
_cell.length_c   1.000
_cell.angle_alpha   90.00
_cell.angle_beta   90.00
_cell.angle_gamma   90.00
#
_symmetry.space_group_name_H-M   'P 1'
#
loop_
_entity.id
_entity.type
_entity.pdbx_description
1 polymer ?
#
loop_
_entity_poly.entity_id
_entity_poly.type
_entity_poly.pdbx_seq_one_letter_code
_entity_poly.pdbx_strand_id
1 'polypeptide(L)'
;MGTLRVRKIAAIVGLVLAWLILLFLHTWATLAIYFANYHHPLARTLLPIIYVLVLILLVILVRRPTRRLLAVFVVFILVILWWICIQPTGRGDYLPPVAVLAYPEFHGDLVTIHNLRNFDYRTRDDYDIRYEDRTYDLKRLKHVDFLINYWDGKRDTAHTALSFGFDDGQYVAVSVEIRGQKGDTYEFLRGLFKQFELFYVIGDERDVIRVRTNYQNEQVHLYRTNCTPVNARKLFADFLKGADTLRAHPRFYDTLFANCTTTLIEHINRVLPTKVPFLQRRMMNGYTDYAAYENGWLAGHDSFAELRSKSNINARALKADQDPDFSRKIRTHFDQDQQ
;
A
#
# COMPACT_ATOMS: atom_id res chain seq x y z
N MET A 1 31.47 51.01 -3.54
CA MET A 1 31.89 49.82 -4.30
C MET A 1 31.39 48.48 -3.72
N GLY A 2 31.28 48.30 -2.40
CA GLY A 2 30.86 47.04 -1.77
C GLY A 2 29.44 46.59 -2.10
N THR A 3 28.46 47.49 -2.08
CA THR A 3 27.04 47.16 -2.30
C THR A 3 26.71 46.65 -3.70
N LEU A 4 27.39 47.16 -4.74
CA LEU A 4 27.23 46.73 -6.13
C LEU A 4 27.80 45.29 -6.32
N ARG A 5 28.89 44.96 -5.65
CA ARG A 5 29.52 43.64 -5.70
C ARG A 5 28.65 42.59 -5.00
N VAL A 6 28.07 42.93 -3.85
CA VAL A 6 27.15 42.08 -3.11
C VAL A 6 25.87 41.80 -3.92
N ARG A 7 25.28 42.82 -4.57
CA ARG A 7 24.09 42.64 -5.43
C ARG A 7 24.38 41.74 -6.64
N LYS A 8 25.56 41.85 -7.28
CA LYS A 8 25.92 40.95 -8.39
C LYS A 8 26.09 39.51 -7.93
N ILE A 9 26.76 39.29 -6.79
CA ILE A 9 26.94 37.96 -6.22
C ILE A 9 25.55 37.34 -5.87
N ALA A 10 24.68 38.09 -5.21
CA ALA A 10 23.34 37.64 -4.89
C ALA A 10 22.50 37.26 -6.12
N ALA A 11 22.63 38.05 -7.22
CA ALA A 11 21.96 37.74 -8.48
C ALA A 11 22.48 36.44 -9.13
N ILE A 12 23.80 36.22 -9.10
CA ILE A 12 24.40 34.99 -9.62
C ILE A 12 23.98 33.79 -8.79
N VAL A 13 24.02 33.89 -7.45
CA VAL A 13 23.59 32.83 -6.55
C VAL A 13 22.13 32.50 -6.78
N GLY A 14 21.25 33.53 -6.87
CA GLY A 14 19.83 33.35 -7.17
C GLY A 14 19.57 32.65 -8.51
N LEU A 15 20.34 32.99 -9.54
CA LEU A 15 20.24 32.34 -10.85
C LEU A 15 20.68 30.87 -10.79
N VAL A 16 21.77 30.56 -10.10
CA VAL A 16 22.26 29.18 -9.91
C VAL A 16 21.21 28.35 -9.16
N LEU A 17 20.68 28.90 -8.06
CA LEU A 17 19.61 28.23 -7.30
C LEU A 17 18.36 27.97 -8.16
N ALA A 18 17.95 28.94 -8.97
CA ALA A 18 16.82 28.76 -9.88
C ALA A 18 17.05 27.60 -10.87
N TRP A 19 18.24 27.50 -11.44
CA TRP A 19 18.58 26.40 -12.34
C TRP A 19 18.66 25.05 -11.64
N LEU A 20 19.17 25.00 -10.41
CA LEU A 20 19.20 23.76 -9.62
C LEU A 20 17.76 23.29 -9.28
N ILE A 21 16.90 24.22 -8.90
CA ILE A 21 15.48 23.90 -8.66
C ILE A 21 14.81 23.40 -9.94
N LEU A 22 15.00 24.08 -11.07
CA LEU A 22 14.45 23.64 -12.35
C LEU A 22 14.98 22.25 -12.76
N LEU A 23 16.27 21.99 -12.56
CA LEU A 23 16.85 20.68 -12.84
C LEU A 23 16.15 19.59 -12.01
N PHE A 24 15.97 19.81 -10.72
CA PHE A 24 15.25 18.88 -9.84
C PHE A 24 13.81 18.65 -10.31
N LEU A 25 13.08 19.73 -10.61
CA LEU A 25 11.70 19.66 -11.10
C LEU A 25 11.58 18.91 -12.42
N HIS A 26 12.50 19.16 -13.37
CA HIS A 26 12.51 18.47 -14.66
C HIS A 26 12.99 17.03 -14.58
N THR A 27 13.85 16.69 -13.62
CA THR A 27 14.19 15.30 -13.31
C THR A 27 12.94 14.55 -12.85
N TRP A 28 12.19 15.13 -11.90
CA TRP A 28 10.90 14.58 -11.47
C TRP A 28 9.91 14.44 -12.66
N ALA A 29 9.77 15.48 -13.49
CA ALA A 29 8.87 15.46 -14.64
C ALA A 29 9.26 14.38 -15.67
N THR A 30 10.56 14.19 -15.91
CA THR A 30 11.06 13.12 -16.79
C THR A 30 10.70 11.73 -16.26
N LEU A 31 10.88 11.53 -14.95
CA LEU A 31 10.48 10.29 -14.27
C LEU A 31 8.95 10.10 -14.30
N ALA A 32 8.18 11.17 -14.08
CA ALA A 32 6.73 11.14 -14.16
C ALA A 32 6.22 10.72 -15.55
N ILE A 33 6.86 11.24 -16.61
CA ILE A 33 6.57 10.82 -17.99
C ILE A 33 7.00 9.37 -18.21
N TYR A 34 8.16 8.95 -17.74
CA TYR A 34 8.68 7.59 -17.94
C TYR A 34 7.83 6.53 -17.23
N PHE A 35 7.43 6.80 -15.97
CA PHE A 35 6.68 5.84 -15.14
C PHE A 35 5.16 5.95 -15.27
N ALA A 36 4.63 6.88 -16.06
CA ALA A 36 3.20 6.92 -16.34
C ALA A 36 2.74 5.61 -17.01
N ASN A 37 1.55 5.16 -16.66
CA ASN A 37 0.99 3.91 -17.16
C ASN A 37 0.54 4.07 -18.61
N TYR A 38 1.45 3.83 -19.56
CA TYR A 38 1.15 3.84 -20.99
C TYR A 38 0.81 2.43 -21.47
N HIS A 39 -0.23 2.33 -22.29
CA HIS A 39 -0.59 1.07 -22.96
C HIS A 39 0.45 0.62 -23.99
N HIS A 40 1.30 1.54 -24.47
CA HIS A 40 2.28 1.26 -25.53
C HIS A 40 3.72 1.40 -25.00
N PRO A 41 4.55 0.32 -25.08
CA PRO A 41 5.91 0.35 -24.53
C PRO A 41 6.83 1.40 -25.20
N LEU A 42 6.62 1.68 -26.49
CA LEU A 42 7.39 2.73 -27.19
C LEU A 42 7.11 4.13 -26.63
N ALA A 43 5.87 4.44 -26.24
CA ALA A 43 5.55 5.73 -25.66
C ALA A 43 6.33 5.97 -24.37
N ARG A 44 6.46 4.94 -23.52
CA ARG A 44 7.24 4.98 -22.28
C ARG A 44 8.71 5.35 -22.51
N THR A 45 9.32 4.92 -23.62
CA THR A 45 10.73 5.22 -23.90
C THR A 45 10.89 6.53 -24.67
N LEU A 46 10.05 6.81 -25.65
CA LEU A 46 10.23 7.95 -26.56
C LEU A 46 9.80 9.28 -25.94
N LEU A 47 8.70 9.30 -25.17
CA LEU A 47 8.18 10.56 -24.62
C LEU A 47 9.15 11.28 -23.68
N PRO A 48 9.81 10.61 -22.71
CA PRO A 48 10.81 11.28 -21.87
C PRO A 48 12.03 11.76 -22.68
N ILE A 49 12.46 11.03 -23.72
CA ILE A 49 13.53 11.46 -24.62
C ILE A 49 13.12 12.73 -25.36
N ILE A 50 11.95 12.76 -25.97
CA ILE A 50 11.42 13.94 -26.66
C ILE A 50 11.32 15.13 -25.69
N TYR A 51 10.84 14.89 -24.48
CA TYR A 51 10.75 15.91 -23.45
C TYR A 51 12.10 16.56 -23.14
N VAL A 52 13.15 15.74 -22.90
CA VAL A 52 14.52 16.24 -22.65
C VAL A 52 15.07 16.98 -23.84
N LEU A 53 14.85 16.50 -25.07
CA LEU A 53 15.27 17.19 -26.29
C LEU A 53 14.59 18.57 -26.44
N VAL A 54 13.32 18.68 -26.14
CA VAL A 54 12.60 19.95 -26.11
C VAL A 54 13.22 20.93 -25.11
N LEU A 55 13.57 20.47 -23.91
CA LEU A 55 14.25 21.32 -22.90
C LEU A 55 15.60 21.81 -23.41
N ILE A 56 16.43 20.92 -23.98
CA ILE A 56 17.73 21.28 -24.55
C ILE A 56 17.56 22.32 -25.65
N LEU A 57 16.61 22.11 -26.55
CA LEU A 57 16.34 23.02 -27.65
C LEU A 57 15.89 24.41 -27.13
N LEU A 58 15.03 24.48 -26.12
CA LEU A 58 14.62 25.73 -25.50
C LEU A 58 15.81 26.47 -24.85
N VAL A 59 16.69 25.73 -24.15
CA VAL A 59 17.90 26.32 -23.55
C VAL A 59 18.84 26.91 -24.60
N ILE A 60 18.95 26.30 -25.77
CA ILE A 60 19.82 26.76 -26.89
C ILE A 60 19.17 27.92 -27.65
N LEU A 61 17.90 27.80 -28.02
CA LEU A 61 17.25 28.77 -28.91
C LEU A 61 16.80 30.07 -28.20
N VAL A 62 16.42 29.99 -26.93
CA VAL A 62 15.97 31.17 -26.18
C VAL A 62 17.17 31.95 -25.63
N ARG A 63 17.57 32.99 -26.33
CA ARG A 63 18.80 33.76 -26.03
C ARG A 63 18.71 34.58 -24.74
N ARG A 64 17.55 35.13 -24.39
CA ARG A 64 17.38 35.97 -23.19
C ARG A 64 17.23 35.10 -21.92
N PRO A 65 18.08 35.25 -20.90
CA PRO A 65 18.10 34.35 -19.73
C PRO A 65 16.79 34.31 -18.98
N THR A 66 16.13 35.44 -18.79
CA THR A 66 14.82 35.48 -18.11
C THR A 66 13.71 34.76 -18.89
N ARG A 67 13.66 34.96 -20.23
CA ARG A 67 12.71 34.26 -21.10
C ARG A 67 13.00 32.75 -21.17
N ARG A 68 14.26 32.38 -21.11
CA ARG A 68 14.70 30.98 -21.06
C ARG A 68 14.19 30.28 -19.81
N LEU A 69 14.40 30.89 -18.63
CA LEU A 69 13.88 30.37 -17.37
C LEU A 69 12.37 30.24 -17.40
N LEU A 70 11.67 31.26 -17.91
CA LEU A 70 10.22 31.24 -18.02
C LEU A 70 9.74 30.14 -18.98
N ALA A 71 10.35 30.00 -20.15
CA ALA A 71 9.99 28.96 -21.11
C ALA A 71 10.16 27.54 -20.55
N VAL A 72 11.29 27.28 -19.91
CA VAL A 72 11.55 26.00 -19.23
C VAL A 72 10.54 25.77 -18.11
N PHE A 73 10.25 26.77 -17.28
CA PHE A 73 9.25 26.66 -16.21
C PHE A 73 7.83 26.38 -16.77
N VAL A 74 7.43 27.03 -17.87
CA VAL A 74 6.13 26.76 -18.51
C VAL A 74 6.03 25.32 -18.96
N VAL A 75 7.08 24.75 -19.54
CA VAL A 75 7.07 23.32 -19.94
C VAL A 75 6.87 22.40 -18.72
N PHE A 76 7.49 22.73 -17.57
CA PHE A 76 7.23 21.98 -16.34
C PHE A 76 5.76 22.08 -15.91
N ILE A 77 5.17 23.28 -15.95
CA ILE A 77 3.73 23.45 -15.62
C ILE A 77 2.84 22.63 -16.54
N LEU A 78 3.14 22.54 -17.83
CA LEU A 78 2.38 21.70 -18.76
C LEU A 78 2.44 20.22 -18.36
N VAL A 79 3.60 19.72 -17.90
CA VAL A 79 3.72 18.34 -17.37
C VAL A 79 2.91 18.17 -16.10
N ILE A 80 2.91 19.15 -15.19
CA ILE A 80 2.09 19.08 -13.97
C ILE A 80 0.60 19.03 -14.32
N LEU A 81 0.13 19.88 -15.24
CA LEU A 81 -1.28 19.87 -15.68
C LEU A 81 -1.65 18.52 -16.30
N TRP A 82 -0.82 17.99 -17.18
CA TRP A 82 -1.00 16.64 -17.72
C TRP A 82 -1.03 15.58 -16.60
N TRP A 83 -0.08 15.63 -15.65
CA TRP A 83 0.01 14.70 -14.54
C TRP A 83 -1.25 14.69 -13.67
N ILE A 84 -1.81 15.86 -13.38
CA ILE A 84 -3.04 15.97 -12.57
C ILE A 84 -4.22 15.34 -13.32
N CYS A 85 -4.27 15.47 -14.65
CA CYS A 85 -5.34 14.92 -15.48
C CYS A 85 -5.29 13.39 -15.62
N ILE A 86 -4.17 12.72 -15.28
CA ILE A 86 -4.09 11.27 -15.33
C ILE A 86 -4.98 10.67 -14.23
N GLN A 87 -5.98 9.91 -14.64
CA GLN A 87 -6.89 9.19 -13.75
C GLN A 87 -6.67 7.69 -13.86
N PRO A 88 -6.83 6.93 -12.76
CA PRO A 88 -6.85 5.48 -12.81
C PRO A 88 -8.13 5.03 -13.53
N THR A 89 -8.04 3.97 -14.30
CA THR A 89 -9.17 3.52 -15.14
C THR A 89 -9.94 2.34 -14.54
N GLY A 90 -9.35 1.63 -13.59
CA GLY A 90 -9.89 0.35 -13.10
C GLY A 90 -9.88 -0.75 -14.15
N ARG A 91 -9.28 -0.48 -15.33
CA ARG A 91 -9.24 -1.39 -16.49
C ARG A 91 -7.79 -1.66 -16.87
N GLY A 92 -7.47 -2.93 -17.11
CA GLY A 92 -6.12 -3.34 -17.50
C GLY A 92 -6.01 -4.85 -17.61
N ASP A 93 -4.91 -5.34 -18.16
CA ASP A 93 -4.57 -6.76 -18.16
C ASP A 93 -3.87 -7.11 -16.85
N TYR A 94 -4.67 -7.21 -15.78
CA TYR A 94 -4.16 -7.44 -14.45
C TYR A 94 -3.65 -8.87 -14.26
N LEU A 95 -2.69 -9.00 -13.35
CA LEU A 95 -2.24 -10.32 -12.89
C LEU A 95 -3.41 -11.09 -12.26
N PRO A 96 -3.51 -12.43 -12.44
CA PRO A 96 -4.64 -13.21 -11.93
C PRO A 96 -4.97 -13.00 -10.45
N PRO A 97 -3.97 -12.88 -9.53
CA PRO A 97 -4.26 -12.68 -8.10
C PRO A 97 -4.94 -11.35 -7.76
N VAL A 98 -4.96 -10.39 -8.70
CA VAL A 98 -5.46 -9.02 -8.50
C VAL A 98 -6.51 -8.61 -9.54
N ALA A 99 -6.91 -9.55 -10.42
CA ALA A 99 -7.81 -9.27 -11.53
C ALA A 99 -9.25 -9.02 -11.08
N VAL A 100 -9.74 -9.81 -10.13
CA VAL A 100 -11.13 -9.76 -9.64
C VAL A 100 -11.17 -9.03 -8.31
N LEU A 101 -12.08 -8.08 -8.17
CA LEU A 101 -12.27 -7.28 -6.96
C LEU A 101 -13.39 -7.86 -6.11
N ALA A 102 -13.12 -8.03 -4.82
CA ALA A 102 -14.15 -8.34 -3.85
C ALA A 102 -15.02 -7.10 -3.57
N TYR A 103 -16.29 -7.32 -3.28
CA TYR A 103 -17.21 -6.26 -2.89
C TYR A 103 -18.26 -6.76 -1.91
N PRO A 104 -18.76 -5.91 -0.99
CA PRO A 104 -19.76 -6.28 0.01
C PRO A 104 -21.18 -6.03 -0.47
N GLU A 105 -22.11 -6.86 0.00
CA GLU A 105 -23.54 -6.59 0.00
C GLU A 105 -24.07 -6.68 1.44
N PHE A 106 -24.59 -5.55 1.96
CA PHE A 106 -25.04 -5.46 3.35
C PHE A 106 -26.55 -5.70 3.48
N HIS A 107 -26.95 -6.61 4.37
CA HIS A 107 -28.33 -6.89 4.75
C HIS A 107 -28.47 -6.81 6.28
N GLY A 108 -28.61 -5.60 6.81
CA GLY A 108 -28.62 -5.37 8.26
C GLY A 108 -27.26 -5.71 8.89
N ASP A 109 -27.26 -6.68 9.80
CA ASP A 109 -26.03 -7.15 10.45
C ASP A 109 -25.28 -8.24 9.64
N LEU A 110 -25.90 -8.74 8.56
CA LEU A 110 -25.25 -9.68 7.65
C LEU A 110 -24.53 -8.93 6.54
N VAL A 111 -23.35 -9.40 6.17
CA VAL A 111 -22.63 -8.92 5.00
C VAL A 111 -22.19 -10.10 4.15
N THR A 112 -22.58 -10.12 2.89
CA THR A 112 -22.07 -11.06 1.91
C THR A 112 -20.90 -10.39 1.18
N ILE A 113 -19.75 -11.04 1.21
CA ILE A 113 -18.57 -10.61 0.45
C ILE A 113 -18.55 -11.44 -0.82
N HIS A 114 -18.79 -10.79 -1.95
CA HIS A 114 -18.71 -11.39 -3.26
C HIS A 114 -17.26 -11.42 -3.73
N ASN A 115 -16.88 -12.48 -4.44
CA ASN A 115 -15.51 -12.68 -4.93
C ASN A 115 -14.46 -12.68 -3.81
N LEU A 116 -14.78 -13.20 -2.63
CA LEU A 116 -13.81 -13.42 -1.57
C LEU A 116 -12.71 -14.34 -2.12
N ARG A 117 -11.46 -13.93 -2.01
CA ARG A 117 -10.33 -14.69 -2.55
C ARG A 117 -10.00 -15.89 -1.66
N ASN A 118 -9.94 -17.09 -2.26
CA ASN A 118 -9.62 -18.34 -1.57
C ASN A 118 -8.78 -19.25 -2.48
N PHE A 119 -7.63 -18.72 -2.94
CA PHE A 119 -6.71 -19.46 -3.80
C PHE A 119 -6.03 -20.60 -3.05
N ASP A 120 -5.78 -21.68 -3.75
CA ASP A 120 -5.09 -22.84 -3.19
C ASP A 120 -3.71 -23.01 -3.85
N TYR A 121 -2.67 -22.74 -3.07
CA TYR A 121 -1.29 -22.71 -3.53
C TYR A 121 -0.59 -24.05 -3.38
N ARG A 122 0.18 -24.42 -4.40
CA ARG A 122 1.18 -25.50 -4.39
C ARG A 122 2.60 -24.94 -4.39
N THR A 123 2.80 -23.83 -5.06
CA THR A 123 4.03 -23.01 -5.02
C THR A 123 3.63 -21.53 -5.09
N ARG A 124 4.61 -20.64 -5.09
CA ARG A 124 4.36 -19.21 -5.28
C ARG A 124 3.63 -18.90 -6.60
N ASP A 125 3.98 -19.62 -7.66
CA ASP A 125 3.54 -19.34 -9.03
C ASP A 125 2.57 -20.40 -9.57
N ASP A 126 2.33 -21.49 -8.81
CA ASP A 126 1.37 -22.54 -9.12
C ASP A 126 0.28 -22.61 -8.07
N TYR A 127 -0.93 -22.23 -8.44
CA TYR A 127 -2.10 -22.14 -7.58
C TYR A 127 -3.40 -22.25 -8.37
N ASP A 128 -4.44 -22.73 -7.70
CA ASP A 128 -5.79 -22.73 -8.23
C ASP A 128 -6.48 -21.41 -7.91
N ILE A 129 -6.99 -20.74 -8.93
CA ILE A 129 -7.76 -19.51 -8.79
C ILE A 129 -9.17 -19.87 -8.29
N ARG A 130 -9.50 -19.43 -7.06
CA ARG A 130 -10.81 -19.66 -6.44
C ARG A 130 -11.35 -18.38 -5.84
N TYR A 131 -12.55 -18.03 -6.25
CA TYR A 131 -13.33 -16.96 -5.65
C TYR A 131 -14.64 -17.56 -5.17
N GLU A 132 -15.12 -17.08 -4.03
CA GLU A 132 -16.38 -17.53 -3.46
C GLU A 132 -17.17 -16.36 -2.87
N ASP A 133 -18.49 -16.54 -2.75
CA ASP A 133 -19.33 -15.62 -2.00
C ASP A 133 -19.50 -16.17 -0.60
N ARG A 134 -19.16 -15.37 0.42
CA ARG A 134 -19.25 -15.78 1.83
C ARG A 134 -19.97 -14.74 2.65
N THR A 135 -20.94 -15.19 3.45
CA THR A 135 -21.72 -14.31 4.32
C THR A 135 -21.20 -14.37 5.76
N TYR A 136 -21.05 -13.21 6.37
CA TYR A 136 -20.61 -13.03 7.74
C TYR A 136 -21.68 -12.29 8.55
N ASP A 137 -21.93 -12.73 9.79
CA ASP A 137 -22.74 -12.00 10.77
C ASP A 137 -21.82 -11.06 11.57
N LEU A 138 -21.96 -9.76 11.36
CA LEU A 138 -21.17 -8.74 12.05
C LEU A 138 -21.33 -8.77 13.57
N LYS A 139 -22.44 -9.31 14.13
CA LYS A 139 -22.62 -9.47 15.57
C LYS A 139 -21.65 -10.50 16.15
N ARG A 140 -21.24 -11.47 15.34
CA ARG A 140 -20.30 -12.52 15.72
C ARG A 140 -18.83 -12.11 15.62
N LEU A 141 -18.52 -10.93 15.08
CA LEU A 141 -17.15 -10.41 15.02
C LEU A 141 -16.64 -10.06 16.42
N LYS A 142 -15.56 -10.72 16.85
CA LYS A 142 -15.01 -10.63 18.22
C LYS A 142 -13.71 -9.90 18.32
N HIS A 143 -12.81 -10.10 17.37
CA HIS A 143 -11.46 -9.55 17.47
C HIS A 143 -10.87 -9.19 16.10
N VAL A 144 -9.83 -8.39 16.18
CA VAL A 144 -9.00 -8.02 15.04
C VAL A 144 -7.56 -8.40 15.38
N ASP A 145 -6.90 -9.07 14.46
CA ASP A 145 -5.48 -9.35 14.53
C ASP A 145 -4.74 -8.47 13.54
N PHE A 146 -3.61 -7.92 13.98
CA PHE A 146 -2.71 -7.13 13.16
C PHE A 146 -1.61 -8.04 12.60
N LEU A 147 -1.45 -8.01 11.27
CA LEU A 147 -0.40 -8.72 10.56
C LEU A 147 0.65 -7.74 10.06
N ILE A 148 1.91 -8.12 10.26
CA ILE A 148 3.04 -7.48 9.60
C ILE A 148 3.94 -8.57 9.03
N ASN A 149 4.32 -8.42 7.76
CA ASN A 149 5.21 -9.36 7.08
C ASN A 149 6.39 -8.64 6.44
N TYR A 150 7.57 -9.24 6.57
CA TYR A 150 8.85 -8.73 6.09
C TYR A 150 9.32 -9.58 4.92
N TRP A 151 9.55 -8.94 3.77
CA TRP A 151 9.86 -9.66 2.53
C TRP A 151 11.24 -10.34 2.55
N ASP A 152 12.25 -9.64 3.09
CA ASP A 152 13.64 -10.14 3.12
C ASP A 152 14.15 -10.36 4.55
N GLY A 153 13.25 -10.50 5.52
CA GLY A 153 13.60 -10.55 6.94
C GLY A 153 14.15 -9.23 7.50
N LYS A 154 14.28 -8.18 6.68
CA LYS A 154 14.72 -6.85 7.09
C LYS A 154 13.54 -6.03 7.57
N ARG A 155 13.79 -5.19 8.60
CA ARG A 155 12.74 -4.33 9.16
C ARG A 155 12.48 -3.05 8.37
N ASP A 156 13.25 -2.77 7.33
CA ASP A 156 13.16 -1.51 6.59
C ASP A 156 11.91 -1.44 5.71
N THR A 157 11.48 -2.61 5.23
CA THR A 157 10.32 -2.75 4.36
C THR A 157 9.40 -3.85 4.86
N ALA A 158 8.15 -3.51 5.11
CA ALA A 158 7.15 -4.47 5.57
C ALA A 158 5.81 -4.19 4.89
N HIS A 159 4.98 -5.20 4.88
CA HIS A 159 3.59 -5.09 4.50
C HIS A 159 2.71 -5.28 5.72
N THR A 160 1.59 -4.55 5.78
CA THR A 160 0.65 -4.63 6.89
C THR A 160 -0.74 -4.99 6.40
N ALA A 161 -1.43 -5.82 7.17
CA ALA A 161 -2.80 -6.27 6.92
C ALA A 161 -3.54 -6.47 8.24
N LEU A 162 -4.84 -6.70 8.17
CA LEU A 162 -5.67 -7.08 9.31
C LEU A 162 -6.36 -8.40 9.03
N SER A 163 -6.60 -9.17 10.09
CA SER A 163 -7.51 -10.31 10.07
C SER A 163 -8.62 -10.10 11.07
N PHE A 164 -9.84 -10.40 10.66
CA PHE A 164 -11.06 -10.25 11.43
C PHE A 164 -11.57 -11.63 11.82
N GLY A 165 -11.69 -11.88 13.12
CA GLY A 165 -12.08 -13.17 13.66
C GLY A 165 -13.47 -13.17 14.29
N PHE A 166 -14.27 -14.17 13.93
CA PHE A 166 -15.65 -14.37 14.36
C PHE A 166 -15.73 -15.49 15.41
N ASP A 167 -16.77 -15.48 16.24
CA ASP A 167 -16.95 -16.49 17.30
C ASP A 167 -17.37 -17.89 16.81
N ASP A 168 -17.66 -18.02 15.52
CA ASP A 168 -17.89 -19.30 14.86
C ASP A 168 -16.63 -19.94 14.28
N GLY A 169 -15.47 -19.34 14.55
CA GLY A 169 -14.18 -19.81 14.05
C GLY A 169 -13.84 -19.36 12.63
N GLN A 170 -14.70 -18.53 12.00
CA GLN A 170 -14.40 -17.94 10.70
C GLN A 170 -13.38 -16.79 10.86
N TYR A 171 -12.54 -16.64 9.85
CA TYR A 171 -11.59 -15.53 9.74
C TYR A 171 -11.58 -14.99 8.32
N VAL A 172 -11.36 -13.68 8.20
CA VAL A 172 -11.18 -13.01 6.92
C VAL A 172 -10.03 -12.02 7.00
N ALA A 173 -9.07 -12.17 6.11
CA ALA A 173 -7.95 -11.26 5.98
C ALA A 173 -8.30 -10.13 5.02
N VAL A 174 -7.91 -8.90 5.39
CA VAL A 174 -8.05 -7.70 4.56
C VAL A 174 -6.67 -7.06 4.41
N SER A 175 -6.21 -6.96 3.18
CA SER A 175 -4.92 -6.39 2.81
C SER A 175 -5.11 -5.31 1.75
N VAL A 176 -4.34 -4.24 1.85
CA VAL A 176 -4.30 -3.17 0.83
C VAL A 176 -3.08 -3.39 -0.04
N GLU A 177 -3.28 -3.56 -1.32
CA GLU A 177 -2.26 -4.02 -2.26
C GLU A 177 -2.13 -3.11 -3.48
N ILE A 178 -1.05 -3.31 -4.24
CA ILE A 178 -0.91 -2.78 -5.59
C ILE A 178 -1.64 -3.69 -6.57
N ARG A 179 -2.38 -3.08 -7.49
CA ARG A 179 -3.02 -3.78 -8.59
C ARG A 179 -2.12 -3.73 -9.81
N GLY A 180 -1.20 -4.69 -9.90
CA GLY A 180 -0.22 -4.78 -10.98
C GLY A 180 -0.82 -5.38 -12.25
N GLN A 181 -0.39 -4.87 -13.41
CA GLN A 181 -0.70 -5.43 -14.70
C GLN A 181 0.36 -6.48 -15.09
N LYS A 182 0.06 -7.34 -16.05
CA LYS A 182 1.03 -8.30 -16.59
C LYS A 182 2.27 -7.57 -17.12
N GLY A 183 3.44 -8.04 -16.73
CA GLY A 183 4.73 -7.41 -17.06
C GLY A 183 5.15 -6.28 -16.11
N ASP A 184 4.31 -5.90 -15.15
CA ASP A 184 4.72 -4.98 -14.10
C ASP A 184 5.56 -5.68 -13.03
N THR A 185 6.60 -4.99 -12.58
CA THR A 185 7.39 -5.36 -11.41
C THR A 185 7.28 -4.23 -10.39
N TYR A 186 6.96 -4.56 -9.14
CA TYR A 186 6.96 -3.56 -8.09
C TYR A 186 8.38 -3.11 -7.78
N GLU A 187 8.58 -1.82 -7.82
CA GLU A 187 9.78 -1.13 -7.33
C GLU A 187 9.33 0.10 -6.56
N PHE A 188 10.04 0.43 -5.48
CA PHE A 188 9.75 1.59 -4.65
C PHE A 188 9.57 2.88 -5.46
N LEU A 189 10.48 3.13 -6.40
CA LEU A 189 10.46 4.32 -7.24
C LEU A 189 9.23 4.37 -8.15
N ARG A 190 8.82 3.24 -8.71
CA ARG A 190 7.63 3.15 -9.57
C ARG A 190 6.35 3.47 -8.81
N GLY A 191 6.29 3.08 -7.54
CA GLY A 191 5.16 3.37 -6.66
C GLY A 191 5.01 4.86 -6.28
N LEU A 192 6.01 5.71 -6.55
CA LEU A 192 5.90 7.17 -6.37
C LEU A 192 5.22 7.88 -7.55
N PHE A 193 5.05 7.16 -8.65
CA PHE A 193 4.42 7.70 -9.86
C PHE A 193 3.16 6.89 -10.18
N LYS A 194 2.16 7.50 -10.78
CA LYS A 194 0.83 6.94 -11.06
C LYS A 194 0.87 5.68 -11.97
N GLN A 195 1.66 4.68 -11.61
CA GLN A 195 1.82 3.43 -12.35
C GLN A 195 0.86 2.34 -11.89
N PHE A 196 0.65 2.25 -10.59
CA PHE A 196 -0.16 1.16 -10.00
C PHE A 196 -1.47 1.70 -9.46
N GLU A 197 -2.52 0.91 -9.56
CA GLU A 197 -3.77 1.17 -8.85
C GLU A 197 -3.73 0.53 -7.46
N LEU A 198 -4.42 1.17 -6.52
CA LEU A 198 -4.65 0.65 -5.18
C LEU A 198 -5.88 -0.26 -5.20
N PHE A 199 -5.83 -1.39 -4.49
CA PHE A 199 -7.01 -2.22 -4.30
C PHE A 199 -6.96 -2.99 -2.98
N TYR A 200 -8.10 -3.61 -2.61
CA TYR A 200 -8.16 -4.47 -1.43
C TYR A 200 -8.20 -5.93 -1.86
N VAL A 201 -7.34 -6.72 -1.25
CA VAL A 201 -7.50 -8.17 -1.17
C VAL A 201 -8.34 -8.47 0.06
N ILE A 202 -9.50 -9.08 -0.15
CA ILE A 202 -10.34 -9.62 0.92
C ILE A 202 -10.40 -11.12 0.66
N GLY A 203 -9.87 -11.91 1.58
CA GLY A 203 -9.71 -13.34 1.32
C GLY A 203 -9.64 -14.20 2.57
N ASP A 204 -9.72 -15.49 2.34
CA ASP A 204 -9.48 -16.49 3.37
C ASP A 204 -8.01 -16.47 3.82
N GLU A 205 -7.75 -16.72 5.10
CA GLU A 205 -6.38 -16.73 5.61
C GLU A 205 -5.53 -17.86 5.01
N ARG A 206 -6.17 -18.96 4.60
CA ARG A 206 -5.51 -20.06 3.88
C ARG A 206 -4.99 -19.65 2.50
N ASP A 207 -5.50 -18.54 1.96
CA ASP A 207 -4.92 -17.88 0.81
C ASP A 207 -3.93 -16.78 1.27
N VAL A 208 -4.45 -15.71 1.88
CA VAL A 208 -3.74 -14.44 2.08
C VAL A 208 -2.53 -14.57 3.02
N ILE A 209 -2.62 -15.38 4.08
CA ILE A 209 -1.54 -15.57 5.05
C ILE A 209 -0.64 -16.72 4.61
N ARG A 210 -1.24 -17.86 4.23
CA ARG A 210 -0.48 -19.07 3.89
C ARG A 210 0.47 -18.86 2.71
N VAL A 211 0.07 -18.10 1.69
CA VAL A 211 0.96 -17.80 0.55
C VAL A 211 2.23 -17.08 1.02
N ARG A 212 2.10 -16.16 1.97
CA ARG A 212 3.24 -15.38 2.49
C ARG A 212 4.17 -16.21 3.36
N THR A 213 3.61 -16.98 4.28
CA THR A 213 4.38 -17.81 5.22
C THR A 213 5.03 -19.02 4.54
N ASN A 214 4.29 -19.74 3.70
CA ASN A 214 4.70 -21.07 3.24
C ASN A 214 5.31 -21.07 1.82
N TYR A 215 4.91 -20.12 0.96
CA TYR A 215 5.28 -20.11 -0.46
C TYR A 215 6.10 -18.90 -0.90
N GLN A 216 5.99 -17.75 -0.20
CA GLN A 216 6.83 -16.58 -0.46
C GLN A 216 7.99 -16.45 0.53
N ASN A 217 8.04 -17.30 1.55
CA ASN A 217 9.07 -17.32 2.59
C ASN A 217 9.23 -15.96 3.31
N GLU A 218 8.13 -15.23 3.48
CA GLU A 218 8.11 -13.98 4.22
C GLU A 218 8.05 -14.26 5.72
N GLN A 219 8.65 -13.40 6.54
CA GLN A 219 8.50 -13.49 7.99
C GLN A 219 7.22 -12.80 8.42
N VAL A 220 6.23 -13.57 8.86
CA VAL A 220 4.91 -13.07 9.24
C VAL A 220 4.74 -13.09 10.75
N HIS A 221 4.35 -11.93 11.30
CA HIS A 221 3.98 -11.76 12.70
C HIS A 221 2.48 -11.46 12.78
N LEU A 222 1.78 -12.17 13.65
CA LEU A 222 0.36 -12.03 13.91
C LEU A 222 0.16 -11.61 15.36
N TYR A 223 -0.37 -10.42 15.57
CA TYR A 223 -0.60 -9.84 16.89
C TYR A 223 -2.10 -9.69 17.16
N ARG A 224 -2.58 -10.13 18.32
CA ARG A 224 -3.92 -9.78 18.81
C ARG A 224 -3.94 -8.29 19.14
N THR A 225 -5.01 -7.59 18.74
CA THR A 225 -5.19 -6.18 19.09
C THR A 225 -6.15 -6.01 20.26
N ASN A 226 -6.04 -4.86 20.95
CA ASN A 226 -6.98 -4.42 22.01
C ASN A 226 -8.28 -3.82 21.44
N CYS A 227 -8.58 -4.10 20.16
CA CYS A 227 -9.77 -3.59 19.48
C CYS A 227 -11.03 -4.26 20.06
N THR A 228 -11.95 -3.45 20.60
CA THR A 228 -13.22 -3.98 21.10
C THR A 228 -14.09 -4.53 19.99
N PRO A 229 -15.00 -5.51 20.25
CA PRO A 229 -15.90 -6.06 19.22
C PRO A 229 -16.74 -5.00 18.51
N VAL A 230 -17.14 -3.93 19.22
CA VAL A 230 -17.88 -2.80 18.63
C VAL A 230 -17.03 -2.05 17.61
N ASN A 231 -15.78 -1.78 17.95
CA ASN A 231 -14.85 -1.08 17.07
C ASN A 231 -14.39 -1.99 15.91
N ALA A 232 -14.22 -3.29 16.17
CA ALA A 232 -13.89 -4.28 15.14
C ALA A 232 -14.96 -4.31 14.05
N ARG A 233 -16.25 -4.34 14.43
CA ARG A 233 -17.39 -4.28 13.48
C ARG A 233 -17.37 -3.01 12.63
N LYS A 234 -17.19 -1.85 13.27
CA LYS A 234 -17.11 -0.57 12.56
C LYS A 234 -15.94 -0.55 11.58
N LEU A 235 -14.78 -1.03 12.03
CA LEU A 235 -13.56 -1.06 11.22
C LEU A 235 -13.70 -1.99 10.02
N PHE A 236 -14.24 -3.19 10.24
CA PHE A 236 -14.50 -4.15 9.17
C PHE A 236 -15.47 -3.60 8.11
N ALA A 237 -16.61 -3.05 8.57
CA ALA A 237 -17.56 -2.43 7.66
C ALA A 237 -16.97 -1.24 6.88
N ASP A 238 -16.10 -0.45 7.49
CA ASP A 238 -15.44 0.69 6.83
C ASP A 238 -14.42 0.21 5.77
N PHE A 239 -13.67 -0.87 6.04
CA PHE A 239 -12.81 -1.52 5.04
C PHE A 239 -13.59 -2.05 3.84
N LEU A 240 -14.70 -2.75 4.10
CA LEU A 240 -15.55 -3.28 3.04
C LEU A 240 -16.15 -2.18 2.16
N LYS A 241 -16.65 -1.09 2.78
CA LYS A 241 -17.10 0.11 2.05
C LYS A 241 -15.99 0.77 1.27
N GLY A 242 -14.77 0.80 1.82
CA GLY A 242 -13.58 1.30 1.13
C GLY A 242 -13.25 0.50 -0.12
N ALA A 243 -13.34 -0.83 -0.03
CA ALA A 243 -13.13 -1.73 -1.16
C ALA A 243 -14.16 -1.51 -2.29
N ASP A 244 -15.44 -1.38 -1.93
CA ASP A 244 -16.50 -1.08 -2.90
C ASP A 244 -16.34 0.32 -3.53
N THR A 245 -15.94 1.30 -2.73
CA THR A 245 -15.64 2.64 -3.23
C THR A 245 -14.50 2.61 -4.24
N LEU A 246 -13.41 1.87 -3.99
CA LEU A 246 -12.31 1.72 -4.94
C LEU A 246 -12.69 0.95 -6.20
N ARG A 247 -13.62 0.02 -6.10
CA ARG A 247 -14.18 -0.69 -7.26
C ARG A 247 -14.93 0.26 -8.19
N ALA A 248 -15.71 1.18 -7.62
CA ALA A 248 -16.48 2.18 -8.36
C ALA A 248 -15.63 3.39 -8.81
N HIS A 249 -14.68 3.80 -7.96
CA HIS A 249 -13.82 4.97 -8.13
C HIS A 249 -12.35 4.59 -7.88
N PRO A 250 -11.65 4.03 -8.87
CA PRO A 250 -10.26 3.61 -8.74
C PRO A 250 -9.35 4.73 -8.27
N ARG A 251 -8.30 4.40 -7.50
CA ARG A 251 -7.28 5.30 -6.97
C ARG A 251 -5.91 4.76 -7.32
N PHE A 252 -4.94 5.65 -7.57
CA PHE A 252 -3.56 5.23 -7.66
C PHE A 252 -2.98 4.87 -6.30
N TYR A 253 -2.15 3.82 -6.28
CA TYR A 253 -1.23 3.55 -5.21
C TYR A 253 -0.13 4.62 -5.20
N ASP A 254 0.31 4.99 -4.02
CA ASP A 254 1.45 5.89 -3.81
C ASP A 254 2.27 5.37 -2.63
N THR A 255 3.56 5.11 -2.87
CA THR A 255 4.46 4.52 -1.87
C THR A 255 4.52 5.34 -0.57
N LEU A 256 4.34 6.67 -0.62
CA LEU A 256 4.42 7.55 0.54
C LEU A 256 3.05 7.92 1.13
N PHE A 257 2.02 8.00 0.29
CA PHE A 257 0.74 8.63 0.66
C PHE A 257 -0.47 7.69 0.62
N ALA A 258 -0.41 6.62 -0.18
CA ALA A 258 -1.51 5.69 -0.38
C ALA A 258 -0.99 4.25 -0.55
N ASN A 259 -0.37 3.71 0.51
CA ASN A 259 0.15 2.35 0.59
C ASN A 259 -0.65 1.50 1.60
N CYS A 260 -0.24 0.26 1.84
CA CYS A 260 -0.88 -0.64 2.79
C CYS A 260 -1.03 -0.02 4.18
N THR A 261 0.06 0.50 4.75
CA THR A 261 0.07 1.07 6.11
C THR A 261 -0.71 2.38 6.19
N THR A 262 -0.50 3.31 5.27
CA THR A 262 -1.19 4.61 5.30
C THR A 262 -2.70 4.47 5.11
N THR A 263 -3.13 3.58 4.21
CA THR A 263 -4.56 3.31 3.97
C THR A 263 -5.20 2.58 5.16
N LEU A 264 -4.51 1.60 5.75
CA LEU A 264 -4.96 0.96 6.98
C LEU A 264 -5.16 1.98 8.10
N ILE A 265 -4.20 2.88 8.31
CA ILE A 265 -4.30 3.94 9.30
C ILE A 265 -5.41 4.95 8.97
N GLU A 266 -5.70 5.22 7.70
CA GLU A 266 -6.85 6.06 7.31
C GLU A 266 -8.18 5.47 7.82
N HIS A 267 -8.40 4.15 7.66
CA HIS A 267 -9.56 3.44 8.20
C HIS A 267 -9.61 3.51 9.72
N ILE A 268 -8.49 3.19 10.39
CA ILE A 268 -8.37 3.29 11.85
C ILE A 268 -8.76 4.70 12.31
N ASN A 269 -8.18 5.73 11.71
CA ASN A 269 -8.44 7.12 12.07
C ASN A 269 -9.86 7.61 11.77
N ARG A 270 -10.55 6.99 10.82
CA ARG A 270 -11.94 7.34 10.51
C ARG A 270 -12.88 6.77 11.56
N VAL A 271 -12.60 5.58 12.04
CA VAL A 271 -13.53 4.77 12.83
C VAL A 271 -13.22 4.81 14.33
N LEU A 272 -11.94 4.79 14.71
CA LEU A 272 -11.54 4.69 16.10
C LEU A 272 -11.33 6.07 16.73
N PRO A 273 -11.57 6.19 18.07
CA PRO A 273 -11.37 7.45 18.76
C PRO A 273 -9.89 7.89 18.80
N THR A 274 -8.98 6.93 18.90
CA THR A 274 -7.53 7.19 18.89
C THR A 274 -7.05 7.50 17.48
N LYS A 275 -6.31 8.60 17.31
CA LYS A 275 -5.79 9.03 16.00
C LYS A 275 -4.29 8.81 15.89
N VAL A 276 -3.86 8.16 14.83
CA VAL A 276 -2.44 8.03 14.47
C VAL A 276 -1.98 9.29 13.78
N PRO A 277 -0.96 10.01 14.30
CA PRO A 277 -0.46 11.23 13.68
C PRO A 277 0.10 11.01 12.27
N PHE A 278 -0.03 12.02 11.41
CA PHE A 278 0.34 11.95 10.01
C PHE A 278 1.80 11.59 9.73
N LEU A 279 2.75 12.12 10.52
CA LEU A 279 4.17 11.82 10.35
C LEU A 279 4.51 10.37 10.73
N GLN A 280 3.88 9.84 11.79
CA GLN A 280 4.08 8.44 12.18
C GLN A 280 3.61 7.47 11.10
N ARG A 281 2.57 7.81 10.34
CA ARG A 281 2.05 6.97 9.26
C ARG A 281 3.07 6.68 8.15
N ARG A 282 4.01 7.57 7.91
CA ARG A 282 4.94 7.51 6.78
C ARG A 282 6.28 6.89 7.12
N MET A 283 6.73 7.04 8.37
CA MET A 283 8.09 6.66 8.76
C MET A 283 8.19 5.24 9.32
N MET A 284 7.06 4.51 9.45
CA MET A 284 6.99 3.36 10.33
C MET A 284 6.65 2.05 9.65
N ASN A 285 6.79 1.92 8.32
CA ASN A 285 6.31 0.73 7.64
C ASN A 285 6.83 -0.56 8.30
N GLY A 286 8.14 -0.70 8.47
CA GLY A 286 8.74 -1.86 9.11
C GLY A 286 8.75 -1.84 10.65
N TYR A 287 8.29 -0.75 11.27
CA TYR A 287 8.22 -0.58 12.74
C TYR A 287 6.78 -0.35 13.23
N THR A 288 5.79 -0.65 12.39
CA THR A 288 4.38 -0.44 12.73
C THR A 288 3.95 -1.31 13.91
N ASP A 289 4.53 -2.52 14.06
CA ASP A 289 4.32 -3.40 15.21
C ASP A 289 4.83 -2.77 16.52
N TYR A 290 6.02 -2.18 16.51
CA TYR A 290 6.58 -1.48 17.66
C TYR A 290 5.74 -0.26 18.05
N ALA A 291 5.30 0.51 17.05
CA ALA A 291 4.43 1.63 17.29
C ALA A 291 3.05 1.23 17.84
N ALA A 292 2.49 0.14 17.35
CA ALA A 292 1.24 -0.40 17.88
C ALA A 292 1.40 -0.86 19.34
N TYR A 293 2.55 -1.45 19.68
CA TYR A 293 2.90 -1.84 21.04
C TYR A 293 3.02 -0.62 21.98
N GLU A 294 3.84 0.37 21.62
CA GLU A 294 4.06 1.59 22.40
C GLU A 294 2.76 2.37 22.68
N ASN A 295 1.80 2.31 21.74
CA ASN A 295 0.50 2.94 21.90
C ASN A 295 -0.53 2.06 22.63
N GLY A 296 -0.15 0.87 23.12
CA GLY A 296 -1.03 -0.06 23.82
C GLY A 296 -2.15 -0.64 22.95
N TRP A 297 -1.94 -0.73 21.63
CA TRP A 297 -2.94 -1.27 20.71
C TRP A 297 -2.85 -2.79 20.55
N LEU A 298 -1.73 -3.38 20.94
CA LEU A 298 -1.54 -4.82 20.96
C LEU A 298 -1.95 -5.39 22.31
N ALA A 299 -2.57 -6.57 22.31
CA ALA A 299 -2.95 -7.28 23.52
C ALA A 299 -1.73 -7.99 24.14
N GLY A 300 -1.78 -8.17 25.46
CA GLY A 300 -0.73 -8.80 26.25
C GLY A 300 0.04 -7.82 27.11
N HIS A 301 0.82 -8.37 28.05
CA HIS A 301 1.63 -7.59 29.02
C HIS A 301 3.13 -7.89 28.88
N ASP A 302 3.50 -8.71 27.89
CA ASP A 302 4.89 -9.08 27.63
C ASP A 302 5.72 -7.87 27.17
N SER A 303 7.02 -7.96 27.32
CA SER A 303 7.93 -7.02 26.63
C SER A 303 7.74 -7.13 25.10
N PHE A 304 8.03 -6.05 24.37
CA PHE A 304 7.92 -6.09 22.90
C PHE A 304 8.73 -7.22 22.27
N ALA A 305 9.92 -7.51 22.80
CA ALA A 305 10.78 -8.58 22.29
C ALA A 305 10.13 -9.97 22.42
N GLU A 306 9.52 -10.24 23.56
CA GLU A 306 8.81 -11.50 23.84
C GLU A 306 7.54 -11.59 23.00
N LEU A 307 6.71 -10.54 22.98
CA LEU A 307 5.50 -10.47 22.17
C LEU A 307 5.82 -10.69 20.69
N ARG A 308 6.88 -10.05 20.18
CA ARG A 308 7.34 -10.22 18.80
C ARG A 308 7.82 -11.64 18.53
N SER A 309 8.55 -12.26 19.44
CA SER A 309 9.00 -13.65 19.30
C SER A 309 7.82 -14.61 19.23
N LYS A 310 6.85 -14.48 20.13
CA LYS A 310 5.65 -15.31 20.17
C LYS A 310 4.77 -15.12 18.93
N SER A 311 4.67 -13.88 18.42
CA SER A 311 3.81 -13.51 17.29
C SER A 311 4.27 -14.05 15.93
N ASN A 312 5.53 -14.51 15.79
CA ASN A 312 5.98 -15.15 14.55
C ASN A 312 5.22 -16.45 14.32
N ILE A 313 4.48 -16.53 13.20
CA ILE A 313 3.59 -17.66 12.91
C ILE A 313 4.16 -18.65 11.89
N ASN A 314 5.32 -18.41 11.28
CA ASN A 314 5.82 -19.21 10.15
C ASN A 314 5.88 -20.72 10.45
N ALA A 315 6.46 -21.10 11.58
CA ALA A 315 6.57 -22.52 11.94
C ALA A 315 5.19 -23.17 12.15
N ARG A 316 4.22 -22.45 12.73
CA ARG A 316 2.85 -22.92 12.93
C ARG A 316 2.10 -23.01 11.60
N ALA A 317 2.25 -22.02 10.75
CA ALA A 317 1.65 -21.97 9.42
C ALA A 317 2.16 -23.12 8.53
N LEU A 318 3.47 -23.40 8.56
CA LEU A 318 4.05 -24.51 7.80
C LEU A 318 3.51 -25.87 8.27
N LYS A 319 3.37 -26.08 9.58
CA LYS A 319 2.79 -27.32 10.15
C LYS A 319 1.30 -27.47 9.81
N ALA A 320 0.59 -26.37 9.59
CA ALA A 320 -0.84 -26.34 9.31
C ALA A 320 -1.16 -26.14 7.80
N ASP A 321 -0.21 -26.31 6.90
CA ASP A 321 -0.32 -25.92 5.48
C ASP A 321 -1.62 -26.37 4.82
N GLN A 322 -1.97 -27.66 4.89
CA GLN A 322 -3.19 -28.23 4.30
C GLN A 322 -4.33 -28.40 5.31
N ASP A 323 -4.17 -27.89 6.51
CA ASP A 323 -5.14 -28.11 7.58
C ASP A 323 -6.36 -27.19 7.42
N PRO A 324 -7.60 -27.73 7.47
CA PRO A 324 -8.81 -26.90 7.44
C PRO A 324 -8.88 -25.90 8.60
N ASP A 325 -8.27 -26.23 9.76
CA ASP A 325 -8.20 -25.39 10.95
C ASP A 325 -6.98 -24.45 10.95
N PHE A 326 -6.41 -24.13 9.79
CA PHE A 326 -5.24 -23.27 9.62
C PHE A 326 -5.29 -22.02 10.50
N SER A 327 -6.38 -21.28 10.40
CA SER A 327 -6.58 -20.01 11.11
C SER A 327 -6.51 -20.15 12.63
N ARG A 328 -7.03 -21.23 13.19
CA ARG A 328 -6.93 -21.54 14.63
C ARG A 328 -5.49 -21.94 14.99
N LYS A 329 -4.87 -22.80 14.18
CA LYS A 329 -3.54 -23.35 14.46
C LYS A 329 -2.43 -22.29 14.44
N ILE A 330 -2.52 -21.28 13.60
CA ILE A 330 -1.54 -20.18 13.60
C ILE A 330 -1.66 -19.30 14.85
N ARG A 331 -2.75 -19.39 15.63
CA ARG A 331 -3.09 -18.57 16.81
C ARG A 331 -2.86 -19.26 18.16
N THR A 332 -2.34 -20.47 18.21
CA THR A 332 -2.16 -21.22 19.46
C THR A 332 -1.27 -20.52 20.51
N HIS A 333 -0.52 -19.51 20.11
CA HIS A 333 0.25 -18.67 21.06
C HIS A 333 -0.65 -17.74 21.88
N PHE A 334 -1.82 -17.36 21.41
CA PHE A 334 -2.76 -16.54 22.19
C PHE A 334 -3.44 -17.32 23.32
N ASP A 335 -3.56 -18.65 23.16
CA ASP A 335 -4.19 -19.52 24.18
C ASP A 335 -3.26 -19.72 25.41
N GLN A 336 -1.94 -19.57 25.21
CA GLN A 336 -0.94 -19.72 26.28
C GLN A 336 -0.87 -18.53 27.22
N ASP A 337 -1.31 -17.36 26.80
CA ASP A 337 -1.31 -16.12 27.58
C ASP A 337 -2.58 -15.98 28.46
N GLN A 338 -3.54 -16.94 28.38
CA GLN A 338 -4.78 -16.96 29.17
C GLN A 338 -4.75 -17.96 30.34
N GLN A 339 -3.66 -18.71 30.50
CA GLN A 339 -3.41 -19.62 31.63
C GLN A 339 -2.43 -19.01 32.61
#